data_aefab1190db22f5bc0093054f2bc0ee4
#
_entry.id   aefab1190db22f5bc0093054f2bc0ee4
#
_cell.length_a   1.000
_cell.length_b   1.000
_cell.length_c   1.000
_cell.angle_alpha   90.00
_cell.angle_beta   90.00
_cell.angle_gamma   90.00
#
_symmetry.space_group_name_H-M   'P 1'
#
loop_
_entity.id
_entity.type
_entity.pdbx_description
1 polymer ?
#
loop_
_entity_poly.entity_id
_entity_poly.type
_entity_poly.pdbx_seq_one_letter_code
_entity_poly.pdbx_strand_id
1 'polypeptide(L)'
;MLEELTTPRGTYEHLDQVQLVDCREQYEWNAGRVEGAIHLPLNAIMAGAGTDLDQTKPVVVICRSGNRSELATMMFQARGFEAYNLEGGIEAWAREGLPYSTPDGSPGHVA
;
A
#
# COMPACT_ATOMS: atom_id res chain seq x y z
N MET A 1 14.50 -3.00 -9.08
CA MET A 1 14.85 -1.65 -9.35
C MET A 1 13.85 -0.76 -8.67
N LEU A 2 14.28 0.41 -8.25
CA LEU A 2 13.44 1.28 -7.44
C LEU A 2 12.20 1.73 -8.17
N GLU A 3 12.30 2.00 -9.48
CA GLU A 3 11.14 2.42 -10.27
C GLU A 3 10.04 1.37 -10.30
N GLU A 4 10.41 0.09 -10.19
CA GLU A 4 9.42 -0.98 -10.24
C GLU A 4 8.51 -0.97 -9.03
N LEU A 5 8.96 -0.42 -7.91
CA LEU A 5 8.16 -0.38 -6.69
C LEU A 5 7.12 0.74 -6.71
N THR A 6 7.11 1.59 -7.74
CA THR A 6 6.08 2.61 -7.90
C THR A 6 4.96 2.17 -8.82
N THR A 7 5.07 1.00 -9.45
CA THR A 7 4.03 0.48 -10.34
C THR A 7 3.33 -0.71 -9.71
N PRO A 8 2.06 -0.95 -10.07
CA PRO A 8 1.36 -2.13 -9.53
C PRO A 8 2.07 -3.43 -9.84
N ARG A 9 2.45 -3.65 -11.10
CA ARG A 9 3.08 -4.91 -11.48
C ARG A 9 4.44 -5.10 -10.83
N GLY A 10 5.24 -4.05 -10.79
CA GLY A 10 6.55 -4.13 -10.15
C GLY A 10 6.45 -4.45 -8.68
N THR A 11 5.52 -3.82 -7.99
CA THR A 11 5.28 -4.12 -6.58
C THR A 11 4.79 -5.56 -6.40
N TYR A 12 3.86 -6.00 -7.26
CA TYR A 12 3.33 -7.36 -7.17
C TYR A 12 4.45 -8.40 -7.32
N GLU A 13 5.37 -8.16 -8.23
CA GLU A 13 6.47 -9.10 -8.47
C GLU A 13 7.48 -9.14 -7.33
N HIS A 14 7.44 -8.16 -6.43
CA HIS A 14 8.37 -8.06 -5.29
C HIS A 14 7.65 -8.06 -3.93
N LEU A 15 6.42 -8.58 -3.87
CA LEU A 15 5.61 -8.52 -2.64
C LEU A 15 6.31 -9.16 -1.45
N ASP A 16 7.09 -10.20 -1.67
CA ASP A 16 7.81 -10.88 -0.59
C ASP A 16 9.04 -10.11 -0.11
N GLN A 17 9.41 -9.05 -0.81
CA GLN A 17 10.61 -8.27 -0.49
C GLN A 17 10.30 -6.88 0.03
N VAL A 18 9.02 -6.50 0.08
CA VAL A 18 8.61 -5.17 0.52
C VAL A 18 7.56 -5.27 1.62
N GLN A 19 7.32 -4.15 2.28
CA GLN A 19 6.21 -4.02 3.21
C GLN A 19 5.17 -3.15 2.53
N LEU A 20 4.07 -3.75 2.09
CA LEU A 20 3.00 -3.02 1.41
C LEU A 20 2.05 -2.48 2.47
N VAL A 21 1.97 -1.16 2.59
CA VAL A 21 1.14 -0.48 3.56
C VAL A 21 -0.06 0.12 2.84
N ASP A 22 -1.26 -0.30 3.24
CA ASP A 22 -2.51 0.22 2.71
C ASP A 22 -3.02 1.30 3.67
N CYS A 23 -3.02 2.56 3.21
CA CYS A 23 -3.37 3.68 4.07
C CYS A 23 -4.81 4.17 3.86
N ARG A 24 -5.65 3.33 3.23
CA ARG A 24 -7.06 3.66 3.01
C ARG A 24 -7.88 3.52 4.29
N GLU A 25 -9.14 3.97 4.22
CA GLU A 25 -10.07 3.84 5.34
C GLU A 25 -10.51 2.39 5.51
N GLN A 26 -11.07 2.11 6.68
CA GLN A 26 -11.50 0.75 7.03
C GLN A 26 -12.53 0.21 6.02
N TYR A 27 -13.48 1.04 5.58
CA TYR A 27 -14.52 0.56 4.67
C TYR A 27 -13.94 0.20 3.31
N GLU A 28 -12.90 0.92 2.88
CA GLU A 28 -12.21 0.62 1.62
C GLU A 28 -11.47 -0.71 1.72
N TRP A 29 -10.77 -0.90 2.84
CA TRP A 29 -10.04 -2.13 3.14
C TRP A 29 -10.97 -3.34 3.17
N ASN A 30 -12.16 -3.16 3.75
CA ASN A 30 -13.13 -4.25 3.86
C ASN A 30 -13.71 -4.63 2.49
N ALA A 31 -13.79 -3.67 1.56
CA ALA A 31 -14.34 -3.93 0.22
C ALA A 31 -13.36 -4.70 -0.67
N GLY A 32 -12.08 -4.66 -0.35
CA GLY A 32 -11.06 -5.41 -1.08
C GLY A 32 -9.68 -4.89 -0.74
N ARG A 33 -8.72 -5.79 -0.67
CA ARG A 33 -7.34 -5.45 -0.32
C ARG A 33 -6.39 -6.45 -0.94
N VAL A 34 -5.12 -6.07 -0.99
CA VAL A 34 -4.06 -6.98 -1.44
C VAL A 34 -3.72 -7.89 -0.26
N GLU A 35 -3.67 -9.20 -0.51
CA GLU A 35 -3.33 -10.16 0.53
C GLU A 35 -1.92 -9.90 1.03
N GLY A 36 -1.74 -9.89 2.35
CA GLY A 36 -0.45 -9.63 2.96
C GLY A 36 -0.16 -8.14 3.20
N ALA A 37 -1.01 -7.24 2.71
CA ALA A 37 -0.83 -5.82 2.98
C ALA A 37 -1.07 -5.50 4.45
N ILE A 38 -0.38 -4.48 4.93
CA ILE A 38 -0.50 -4.01 6.31
C ILE A 38 -1.44 -2.81 6.29
N HIS A 39 -2.54 -2.89 7.04
CA HIS A 39 -3.51 -1.80 7.06
C HIS A 39 -3.13 -0.76 8.11
N LEU A 40 -2.72 0.42 7.65
CA LEU A 40 -2.42 1.56 8.51
C LEU A 40 -3.10 2.79 7.89
N PRO A 41 -4.34 3.11 8.28
CA PRO A 41 -5.02 4.29 7.72
C PRO A 41 -4.17 5.54 7.87
N LEU A 42 -4.32 6.47 6.93
CA LEU A 42 -3.48 7.68 6.91
C LEU A 42 -3.48 8.41 8.23
N ASN A 43 -4.64 8.55 8.87
CA ASN A 43 -4.72 9.23 10.18
C ASN A 43 -3.88 8.53 11.23
N ALA A 44 -3.84 7.19 11.20
CA ALA A 44 -3.01 6.44 12.14
C ALA A 44 -1.53 6.69 11.89
N ILE A 45 -1.13 6.73 10.61
CA ILE A 45 0.27 7.03 10.26
C ILE A 45 0.63 8.43 10.74
N MET A 46 -0.24 9.40 10.53
CA MET A 46 0.00 10.77 10.99
C MET A 46 0.12 10.84 12.51
N ALA A 47 -0.55 9.95 13.22
CA ALA A 47 -0.48 9.88 14.68
C ALA A 47 0.70 9.03 15.19
N GLY A 48 1.54 8.51 14.29
CA GLY A 48 2.76 7.80 14.68
C GLY A 48 2.76 6.30 14.41
N ALA A 49 1.71 5.74 13.84
CA ALA A 49 1.68 4.31 13.54
C ALA A 49 2.74 3.96 12.48
N GLY A 50 3.20 2.71 12.53
CA GLY A 50 4.15 2.20 11.56
C GLY A 50 5.60 2.29 11.97
N THR A 51 5.88 2.74 13.19
CA THR A 51 7.27 2.85 13.67
C THR A 51 7.92 1.49 13.92
N ASP A 52 7.11 0.44 14.00
CA ASP A 52 7.58 -0.94 14.20
C ASP A 52 7.84 -1.69 12.90
N LEU A 53 7.66 -1.04 11.75
CA LEU A 53 8.00 -1.66 10.47
C LEU A 53 9.52 -1.86 10.36
N ASP A 54 9.90 -2.81 9.51
CA ASP A 54 11.31 -3.18 9.34
C ASP A 54 12.02 -2.12 8.48
N GLN A 55 12.97 -1.41 9.05
CA GLN A 55 13.70 -0.37 8.33
C GLN A 55 14.67 -0.89 7.28
N THR A 56 14.92 -2.19 7.25
CA THR A 56 15.79 -2.80 6.26
C THR A 56 15.06 -3.22 4.99
N LYS A 57 13.73 -3.12 4.98
CA LYS A 57 12.90 -3.49 3.81
C LYS A 57 12.16 -2.27 3.28
N PRO A 58 12.06 -2.14 1.96
CA PRO A 58 11.30 -1.01 1.39
C PRO A 58 9.84 -1.04 1.83
N VAL A 59 9.28 0.14 2.03
CA VAL A 59 7.85 0.33 2.30
C VAL A 59 7.21 0.86 1.02
N VAL A 60 6.17 0.19 0.53
CA VAL A 60 5.37 0.68 -0.59
C VAL A 60 4.00 1.03 -0.05
N VAL A 61 3.55 2.26 -0.28
CA VAL A 61 2.29 2.73 0.27
C VAL A 61 1.25 2.80 -0.83
N ILE A 62 0.08 2.24 -0.58
CA ILE A 62 -1.01 2.20 -1.54
C ILE A 62 -2.26 2.84 -0.92
N CYS A 63 -2.98 3.64 -1.74
CA CYS A 63 -4.30 4.11 -1.38
C CYS A 63 -5.23 3.87 -2.57
N ARG A 64 -6.33 4.60 -2.69
CA ARG A 64 -7.25 4.37 -3.79
C ARG A 64 -6.66 4.78 -5.14
N SER A 65 -6.13 6.01 -5.22
CA SER A 65 -5.66 6.59 -6.49
C SER A 65 -4.24 7.13 -6.44
N GLY A 66 -3.59 7.13 -5.28
CA GLY A 66 -2.21 7.57 -5.14
C GLY A 66 -2.01 8.88 -4.38
N ASN A 67 -3.09 9.59 -4.02
CA ASN A 67 -2.97 10.91 -3.39
C ASN A 67 -2.66 10.84 -1.90
N ARG A 68 -3.44 10.05 -1.15
CA ARG A 68 -3.21 9.88 0.29
C ARG A 68 -1.88 9.18 0.55
N SER A 69 -1.56 8.20 -0.29
CA SER A 69 -0.32 7.43 -0.13
C SER A 69 0.92 8.27 -0.44
N GLU A 70 0.79 9.31 -1.25
CA GLU A 70 1.91 10.22 -1.48
C GLU A 70 2.33 10.90 -0.18
N LEU A 71 1.37 11.42 0.59
CA LEU A 71 1.67 12.02 1.88
C LEU A 71 2.26 11.00 2.86
N ALA A 72 1.65 9.81 2.93
CA ALA A 72 2.16 8.76 3.82
C ALA A 72 3.59 8.36 3.45
N THR A 73 3.89 8.27 2.15
CA THR A 73 5.23 7.95 1.68
C THR A 73 6.23 8.98 2.17
N MET A 74 5.89 10.26 2.06
CA MET A 74 6.78 11.33 2.54
C MET A 74 7.01 11.22 4.04
N MET A 75 5.99 10.84 4.80
CA MET A 75 6.12 10.67 6.25
C MET A 75 7.05 9.51 6.59
N PHE A 76 6.94 8.38 5.89
CA PHE A 76 7.84 7.26 6.11
C PHE A 76 9.28 7.62 5.72
N GLN A 77 9.44 8.35 4.62
CA GLN A 77 10.77 8.81 4.23
C GLN A 77 11.39 9.70 5.31
N ALA A 78 10.60 10.59 5.89
CA ALA A 78 11.07 11.46 6.96
C ALA A 78 11.45 10.68 8.22
N ARG A 79 10.89 9.48 8.38
CA ARG A 79 11.20 8.60 9.52
C ARG A 79 12.37 7.66 9.25
N GLY A 80 13.00 7.78 8.08
CA GLY A 80 14.19 6.98 7.76
C GLY A 80 13.91 5.72 6.96
N PHE A 81 12.68 5.51 6.50
CA PHE A 81 12.35 4.33 5.68
C PHE A 81 12.64 4.61 4.21
N GLU A 82 13.04 3.56 3.50
CA GLU A 82 13.04 3.57 2.04
C GLU A 82 11.58 3.35 1.61
N ALA A 83 10.90 4.41 1.18
CA ALA A 83 9.46 4.36 0.94
C ALA A 83 9.11 4.87 -0.44
N TYR A 84 8.09 4.25 -1.04
CA TYR A 84 7.62 4.54 -2.39
C TYR A 84 6.11 4.64 -2.41
N ASN A 85 5.58 5.52 -3.26
CA ASN A 85 4.16 5.65 -3.49
C ASN A 85 3.77 4.76 -4.67
N LEU A 86 2.79 3.87 -4.48
CA LEU A 86 2.29 3.06 -5.59
C LEU A 86 1.38 3.92 -6.46
N GLU A 87 1.86 4.24 -7.64
CA GLU A 87 1.16 5.14 -8.55
C GLU A 87 -0.15 4.55 -9.01
N GLY A 88 -1.20 5.36 -8.98
CA GLY A 88 -2.54 4.94 -9.37
C GLY A 88 -3.27 4.13 -8.32
N GLY A 89 -2.60 3.69 -7.25
CA GLY A 89 -3.21 3.02 -6.12
C GLY A 89 -3.93 1.73 -6.47
N ILE A 90 -4.94 1.40 -5.64
CA ILE A 90 -5.69 0.17 -5.83
C ILE A 90 -6.50 0.19 -7.14
N GLU A 91 -6.85 1.39 -7.62
CA GLU A 91 -7.53 1.51 -8.91
C GLU A 91 -6.66 0.96 -10.05
N ALA A 92 -5.39 1.35 -10.08
CA ALA A 92 -4.46 0.84 -11.08
C ALA A 92 -4.18 -0.64 -10.88
N TRP A 93 -4.05 -1.07 -9.63
CA TRP A 93 -3.85 -2.48 -9.28
C TRP A 93 -4.96 -3.35 -9.85
N ALA A 94 -6.21 -2.95 -9.61
CA ALA A 94 -7.38 -3.69 -10.09
C ALA A 94 -7.49 -3.64 -11.60
N ARG A 95 -7.18 -2.50 -12.21
CA ARG A 95 -7.25 -2.33 -13.66
C ARG A 95 -6.29 -3.26 -14.37
N GLU A 96 -5.16 -3.59 -13.75
CA GLU A 96 -4.20 -4.53 -14.31
C GLU A 96 -4.53 -6.00 -14.01
N GLY A 97 -5.65 -6.24 -13.32
CA GLY A 97 -6.07 -7.60 -13.01
C GLY A 97 -5.25 -8.29 -11.94
N LEU A 98 -4.50 -7.53 -11.14
CA LEU A 98 -3.70 -8.11 -10.07
C LEU A 98 -4.60 -8.52 -8.89
N PRO A 99 -4.20 -9.54 -8.12
CA PRO A 99 -5.09 -10.10 -7.11
C PRO A 99 -5.41 -9.12 -5.99
N TYR A 100 -6.68 -8.95 -5.69
CA TYR A 100 -7.14 -8.35 -4.45
C TYR A 100 -8.55 -8.89 -4.15
N SER A 101 -8.87 -9.01 -2.86
CA SER A 101 -10.09 -9.70 -2.45
C SER A 101 -10.57 -9.17 -1.10
N THR A 102 -11.82 -9.54 -0.77
CA THR A 102 -12.39 -9.25 0.54
C THR A 102 -11.78 -10.20 1.58
N PRO A 103 -12.00 -9.95 2.89
CA PRO A 103 -11.47 -10.81 3.95
C PRO A 103 -11.87 -12.27 3.86
N ASP A 104 -13.03 -12.58 3.28
CA ASP A 104 -13.50 -13.97 3.15
C ASP A 104 -13.04 -14.62 1.84
N GLY A 105 -12.19 -13.94 1.07
CA GLY A 105 -11.66 -14.50 -0.17
C GLY A 105 -12.50 -14.23 -1.41
N SER A 106 -13.63 -13.55 -1.26
CA SER A 106 -14.47 -13.18 -2.42
C SER A 106 -13.78 -12.10 -3.25
N PRO A 107 -14.18 -11.94 -4.53
CA PRO A 107 -13.61 -10.86 -5.34
C PRO A 107 -13.88 -9.51 -4.70
N GLY A 108 -12.83 -8.68 -4.62
CA GLY A 108 -12.96 -7.35 -4.07
C GLY A 108 -13.46 -6.34 -5.09
N HIS A 109 -13.82 -5.16 -4.61
CA HIS A 109 -14.13 -4.04 -5.48
C HIS A 109 -13.51 -2.77 -4.89
N VAL A 110 -13.27 -1.78 -5.76
CA VAL A 110 -12.71 -0.51 -5.32
C VAL A 110 -13.84 0.35 -4.78
N ALA A 111 -13.78 0.61 -3.47
CA ALA A 111 -14.81 1.40 -2.81
C ALA A 111 -14.58 2.90 -2.98
#